data_22a085058b397be59384c35d4a63c36c
#
_entry.id   22a085058b397be59384c35d4a63c36c
#
_cell.length_a   1.000
_cell.length_b   1.000
_cell.length_c   1.000
_cell.angle_alpha   90.00
_cell.angle_beta   90.00
_cell.angle_gamma   90.00
#
_symmetry.space_group_name_H-M   'P 1'
#
loop_
_entity.id
_entity.type
_entity.pdbx_description
1 polymer ?
#
loop_
_entity_poly.entity_id
_entity_poly.type
_entity_poly.pdbx_seq_one_letter_code
_entity_poly.pdbx_strand_id
1 'polypeptide(L)'
;MSCERMKKKSEFSSKKVSEFETKKREKSVKTPEPKKNNEFFGNQEIKQDLQSFYNTEAKKYAETRKKFWHEEKAILDAISPLFESKDKVRVLEFGCGSGRFATLLNQNFPGQFDYVGIDLSDELLFYASQDNPNLTFFQWDITKLVKNFDQESFDLIVWTSSFQHIPTNKECSFLMKNFYRLLDYDGMLLMTNWSLSDWFIKKHWKIVMKARISSRFKMNKWSARDLMVPRTDENWKVYERFYHFFSLEELKNLNNFAWLTLKTNTFIDWDGNFTDNEKISRSSFFVATKSPVIN
;
A
#
# COMPACT_ATOMS: atom_id res chain seq x y z
N MET A 1 31.76 -2.43 0.37
CA MET A 1 31.19 -1.59 1.46
C MET A 1 31.11 -2.46 2.69
N SER A 2 31.64 -2.03 3.84
CA SER A 2 31.88 -2.92 4.98
C SER A 2 30.58 -3.27 5.74
N CYS A 3 30.51 -4.47 6.27
CA CYS A 3 29.43 -5.02 7.09
C CYS A 3 29.02 -4.10 8.28
N GLU A 4 29.94 -3.28 8.79
CA GLU A 4 29.68 -2.28 9.83
C GLU A 4 28.78 -1.13 9.38
N ARG A 5 28.82 -0.73 8.09
CA ARG A 5 27.96 0.33 7.56
C ARG A 5 26.51 -0.13 7.39
N MET A 6 26.31 -1.42 7.14
CA MET A 6 24.97 -2.04 7.06
C MET A 6 24.33 -2.21 8.43
N LYS A 7 25.08 -2.68 9.45
CA LYS A 7 24.57 -2.78 10.82
C LYS A 7 24.19 -1.42 11.41
N LYS A 8 25.00 -0.38 11.17
CA LYS A 8 24.66 0.98 11.62
C LYS A 8 23.43 1.56 10.93
N LYS A 9 23.15 1.21 9.63
CA LYS A 9 21.93 1.68 8.95
C LYS A 9 20.65 1.01 9.46
N SER A 10 20.65 -0.31 9.79
CA SER A 10 19.48 -1.03 10.30
C SER A 10 19.15 -0.64 11.75
N GLU A 11 20.13 -0.54 12.63
CA GLU A 11 19.93 -0.06 14.01
C GLU A 11 19.51 1.41 14.07
N PHE A 12 19.98 2.22 13.13
CA PHE A 12 19.65 3.64 13.06
C PHE A 12 18.22 3.90 12.61
N SER A 13 17.67 3.07 11.68
CA SER A 13 16.28 3.15 11.25
C SER A 13 15.30 2.82 12.40
N SER A 14 15.56 1.72 13.12
CA SER A 14 14.73 1.31 14.27
C SER A 14 14.81 2.28 15.45
N LYS A 15 16.00 2.84 15.73
CA LYS A 15 16.19 3.86 16.78
C LYS A 15 15.46 5.16 16.48
N LYS A 16 15.54 5.71 15.26
CA LYS A 16 14.83 6.94 14.91
C LYS A 16 13.32 6.81 15.00
N VAL A 17 12.77 5.66 14.64
CA VAL A 17 11.33 5.40 14.74
C VAL A 17 10.91 5.29 16.21
N SER A 18 11.69 4.59 17.07
CA SER A 18 11.45 4.53 18.52
C SER A 18 11.59 5.88 19.22
N GLU A 19 12.56 6.71 18.84
CA GLU A 19 12.71 8.09 19.35
C GLU A 19 11.55 9.00 18.93
N PHE A 20 10.93 8.74 17.76
CA PHE A 20 9.78 9.47 17.31
C PHE A 20 8.51 9.13 18.09
N GLU A 21 8.33 7.85 18.48
CA GLU A 21 7.24 7.43 19.37
C GLU A 21 7.39 7.98 20.79
N THR A 22 8.62 8.02 21.33
CA THR A 22 8.89 8.60 22.65
C THR A 22 8.55 10.07 22.68
N LYS A 23 8.93 10.83 21.64
CA LYS A 23 8.58 12.25 21.48
C LYS A 23 7.08 12.51 21.29
N LYS A 24 6.31 11.53 20.76
CA LYS A 24 4.84 11.64 20.60
C LYS A 24 4.11 11.47 21.93
N ARG A 25 4.62 10.64 22.84
CA ARG A 25 4.05 10.46 24.20
C ARG A 25 4.26 11.68 25.12
N GLU A 26 5.32 12.47 24.87
CA GLU A 26 5.64 13.64 25.70
C GLU A 26 4.99 14.94 25.26
N LYS A 27 4.40 15.02 24.04
CA LYS A 27 3.74 16.19 23.51
C LYS A 27 2.26 16.00 23.30
N SER A 28 1.46 16.14 24.38
CA SER A 28 0.06 16.53 24.26
C SER A 28 -0.02 18.00 23.81
N VAL A 29 0.34 18.30 22.57
CA VAL A 29 0.25 19.65 22.00
C VAL A 29 -1.14 19.78 21.39
N LYS A 30 -1.90 20.79 21.88
CA LYS A 30 -3.12 21.30 21.25
C LYS A 30 -2.85 21.49 19.75
N THR A 31 -3.57 20.74 18.94
CA THR A 31 -3.56 20.89 17.47
C THR A 31 -4.11 22.28 17.13
N PRO A 32 -3.41 23.12 16.37
CA PRO A 32 -4.01 24.35 15.84
C PRO A 32 -5.13 23.98 14.86
N GLU A 33 -6.27 24.68 14.95
CA GLU A 33 -7.39 24.51 14.02
C GLU A 33 -6.92 24.72 12.57
N PRO A 34 -7.27 23.83 11.64
CA PRO A 34 -6.82 23.92 10.26
C PRO A 34 -7.52 25.08 9.54
N LYS A 35 -6.71 25.94 8.92
CA LYS A 35 -7.22 26.98 8.01
C LYS A 35 -7.92 26.30 6.82
N LYS A 36 -9.17 26.71 6.55
CA LYS A 36 -10.04 26.26 5.47
C LYS A 36 -9.40 26.45 4.08
N ASN A 37 -8.72 25.44 3.56
CA ASN A 37 -8.45 25.29 2.13
C ASN A 37 -9.12 24.02 1.66
N ASN A 38 -10.18 24.16 0.86
CA ASN A 38 -11.19 23.15 0.51
C ASN A 38 -10.69 21.90 -0.23
N GLU A 39 -9.42 21.78 -0.62
CA GLU A 39 -8.88 20.60 -1.31
C GLU A 39 -8.37 19.51 -0.35
N PHE A 40 -8.03 19.85 0.88
CA PHE A 40 -7.50 18.92 1.89
C PHE A 40 -8.58 18.25 2.75
N PHE A 41 -9.76 18.85 2.87
CA PHE A 41 -10.82 18.36 3.78
C PHE A 41 -11.48 17.07 3.30
N GLY A 42 -11.77 16.94 2.02
CA GLY A 42 -12.38 15.70 1.47
C GLY A 42 -11.49 14.47 1.62
N ASN A 43 -10.17 14.64 1.60
CA ASN A 43 -9.21 13.55 1.78
C ASN A 43 -9.12 13.08 3.25
N GLN A 44 -9.33 13.98 4.21
CA GLN A 44 -9.31 13.61 5.63
C GLN A 44 -10.55 12.80 6.04
N GLU A 45 -11.73 13.19 5.58
CA GLU A 45 -12.96 12.42 5.81
C GLU A 45 -12.87 11.01 5.21
N ILE A 46 -12.41 10.89 3.96
CA ILE A 46 -12.20 9.60 3.29
C ILE A 46 -11.25 8.71 4.10
N LYS A 47 -10.14 9.27 4.61
CA LYS A 47 -9.17 8.52 5.42
C LYS A 47 -9.76 8.12 6.79
N GLN A 48 -10.54 8.98 7.41
CA GLN A 48 -11.22 8.70 8.68
C GLN A 48 -12.28 7.60 8.53
N ASP A 49 -13.09 7.65 7.48
CA ASP A 49 -14.07 6.62 7.18
C ASP A 49 -13.39 5.28 6.88
N LEU A 50 -12.30 5.31 6.13
CA LEU A 50 -11.50 4.13 5.82
C LEU A 50 -10.92 3.49 7.10
N GLN A 51 -10.30 4.32 7.97
CA GLN A 51 -9.75 3.87 9.25
C GLN A 51 -10.85 3.30 10.16
N SER A 52 -11.97 4.03 10.30
CA SER A 52 -13.10 3.60 11.13
C SER A 52 -13.67 2.26 10.66
N PHE A 53 -13.81 2.09 9.33
CA PHE A 53 -14.26 0.83 8.75
C PHE A 53 -13.29 -0.32 9.08
N TYR A 54 -12.00 -0.16 8.82
CA TYR A 54 -11.02 -1.22 9.05
C TYR A 54 -10.83 -1.54 10.53
N ASN A 55 -10.96 -0.56 11.42
CA ASN A 55 -10.97 -0.81 12.86
C ASN A 55 -12.20 -1.64 13.28
N THR A 56 -13.39 -1.31 12.79
CA THR A 56 -14.62 -2.03 13.14
C THR A 56 -14.60 -3.48 12.60
N GLU A 57 -14.11 -3.69 11.38
CA GLU A 57 -14.12 -5.00 10.71
C GLU A 57 -12.81 -5.78 10.90
N ALA A 58 -11.87 -5.31 11.75
CA ALA A 58 -10.51 -5.84 11.85
C ALA A 58 -10.45 -7.35 12.12
N LYS A 59 -11.22 -7.84 13.09
CA LYS A 59 -11.28 -9.27 13.43
C LYS A 59 -11.70 -10.12 12.24
N LYS A 60 -12.82 -9.78 11.63
CA LYS A 60 -13.37 -10.50 10.48
C LYS A 60 -12.45 -10.41 9.26
N TYR A 61 -11.81 -9.24 9.07
CA TYR A 61 -10.83 -9.04 8.02
C TYR A 61 -9.62 -9.96 8.23
N ALA A 62 -9.03 -9.99 9.43
CA ALA A 62 -7.90 -10.84 9.76
C ALA A 62 -8.22 -12.33 9.54
N GLU A 63 -9.37 -12.82 10.03
CA GLU A 63 -9.81 -14.20 9.85
C GLU A 63 -9.98 -14.59 8.38
N THR A 64 -10.57 -13.70 7.56
CA THR A 64 -10.80 -13.98 6.13
C THR A 64 -9.52 -13.90 5.29
N ARG A 65 -8.50 -13.18 5.74
CA ARG A 65 -7.23 -13.02 5.03
C ARG A 65 -6.21 -14.13 5.30
N LYS A 66 -6.48 -15.01 6.24
CA LYS A 66 -5.69 -16.26 6.45
C LYS A 66 -5.91 -17.31 5.35
N LYS A 67 -6.91 -17.10 4.49
CA LYS A 67 -7.22 -18.01 3.37
C LYS A 67 -6.37 -17.70 2.13
N PHE A 68 -6.55 -18.55 1.09
CA PHE A 68 -5.88 -18.48 -0.20
C PHE A 68 -5.75 -17.04 -0.75
N TRP A 69 -4.58 -16.73 -1.29
CA TRP A 69 -4.24 -15.45 -1.91
C TRP A 69 -3.88 -15.65 -3.37
N HIS A 70 -4.71 -15.16 -4.28
CA HIS A 70 -4.57 -15.39 -5.72
C HIS A 70 -3.24 -14.86 -6.28
N GLU A 71 -2.74 -13.75 -5.71
CA GLU A 71 -1.50 -13.10 -6.13
C GLU A 71 -0.24 -13.71 -5.50
N GLU A 72 -0.38 -14.67 -4.57
CA GLU A 72 0.72 -15.21 -3.75
C GLU A 72 1.88 -15.75 -4.60
N LYS A 73 1.55 -16.60 -5.57
CA LYS A 73 2.57 -17.18 -6.45
C LYS A 73 3.30 -16.10 -7.25
N ALA A 74 2.58 -15.16 -7.85
CA ALA A 74 3.18 -14.08 -8.63
C ALA A 74 4.06 -13.16 -7.77
N ILE A 75 3.65 -12.91 -6.51
CA ILE A 75 4.44 -12.15 -5.55
C ILE A 75 5.74 -12.89 -5.24
N LEU A 76 5.67 -14.17 -4.86
CA LEU A 76 6.85 -14.97 -4.53
C LEU A 76 7.80 -15.08 -5.72
N ASP A 77 7.29 -15.38 -6.92
CA ASP A 77 8.11 -15.44 -8.14
C ASP A 77 8.85 -14.12 -8.41
N ALA A 78 8.19 -12.98 -8.13
CA ALA A 78 8.79 -11.67 -8.35
C ALA A 78 9.87 -11.31 -7.32
N ILE A 79 9.70 -11.67 -6.04
CA ILE A 79 10.62 -11.26 -4.97
C ILE A 79 11.74 -12.26 -4.72
N SER A 80 11.57 -13.55 -5.03
CA SER A 80 12.58 -14.60 -4.76
C SER A 80 13.98 -14.25 -5.26
N PRO A 81 14.18 -13.71 -6.48
CA PRO A 81 15.52 -13.33 -6.93
C PRO A 81 16.21 -12.29 -6.05
N LEU A 82 15.44 -11.40 -5.41
CA LEU A 82 16.00 -10.42 -4.47
C LEU A 82 16.51 -11.10 -3.18
N PHE A 83 15.78 -12.09 -2.69
CA PHE A 83 16.16 -12.86 -1.50
C PHE A 83 17.34 -13.82 -1.78
N GLU A 84 17.45 -14.33 -3.01
CA GLU A 84 18.59 -15.14 -3.44
C GLU A 84 19.88 -14.30 -3.57
N SER A 85 19.76 -13.02 -3.90
CA SER A 85 20.88 -12.11 -4.12
C SER A 85 21.41 -11.41 -2.87
N LYS A 86 20.69 -11.49 -1.73
CA LYS A 86 21.03 -10.76 -0.50
C LYS A 86 20.88 -11.66 0.71
N ASP A 87 21.85 -11.63 1.61
CA ASP A 87 21.77 -12.32 2.92
C ASP A 87 20.59 -11.82 3.76
N LYS A 88 20.23 -10.55 3.60
CA LYS A 88 19.12 -9.92 4.33
C LYS A 88 18.48 -8.80 3.53
N VAL A 89 17.15 -8.85 3.39
CA VAL A 89 16.32 -7.90 2.64
C VAL A 89 15.63 -6.94 3.59
N ARG A 90 15.76 -5.63 3.37
CA ARG A 90 15.05 -4.59 4.14
C ARG A 90 13.72 -4.32 3.46
N VAL A 91 12.62 -4.65 4.14
CA VAL A 91 11.27 -4.62 3.61
C VAL A 91 10.44 -3.52 4.27
N LEU A 92 9.76 -2.72 3.46
CA LEU A 92 8.74 -1.77 3.89
C LEU A 92 7.42 -2.10 3.23
N GLU A 93 6.39 -2.41 4.04
CA GLU A 93 5.03 -2.63 3.53
C GLU A 93 4.10 -1.50 3.94
N PHE A 94 3.38 -0.93 2.96
CA PHE A 94 2.34 0.05 3.19
C PHE A 94 0.95 -0.56 3.07
N GLY A 95 0.05 -0.19 4.02
CA GLY A 95 -1.26 -0.80 4.12
C GLY A 95 -1.14 -2.28 4.45
N CYS A 96 -0.28 -2.63 5.41
CA CYS A 96 0.04 -4.01 5.76
C CYS A 96 -1.15 -4.77 6.37
N GLY A 97 -2.21 -4.07 6.79
CA GLY A 97 -3.41 -4.66 7.35
C GLY A 97 -3.11 -5.58 8.52
N SER A 98 -3.64 -6.80 8.48
CA SER A 98 -3.41 -7.85 9.48
C SER A 98 -2.11 -8.65 9.28
N GLY A 99 -1.15 -8.14 8.50
CA GLY A 99 0.20 -8.74 8.38
C GLY A 99 0.26 -9.96 7.45
N ARG A 100 -0.60 -10.05 6.44
CA ARG A 100 -0.65 -11.19 5.52
C ARG A 100 0.64 -11.38 4.74
N PHE A 101 1.21 -10.31 4.20
CA PHE A 101 2.48 -10.38 3.47
C PHE A 101 3.65 -10.65 4.41
N ALA A 102 3.63 -10.10 5.63
CA ALA A 102 4.60 -10.42 6.67
C ALA A 102 4.62 -11.93 7.00
N THR A 103 3.42 -12.54 7.13
CA THR A 103 3.28 -13.99 7.32
C THR A 103 3.82 -14.78 6.13
N LEU A 104 3.56 -14.32 4.90
CA LEU A 104 4.12 -14.93 3.68
C LEU A 104 5.65 -14.93 3.68
N LEU A 105 6.27 -13.81 4.07
CA LEU A 105 7.73 -13.70 4.18
C LEU A 105 8.28 -14.64 5.26
N ASN A 106 7.66 -14.71 6.44
CA ASN A 106 8.09 -15.60 7.50
C ASN A 106 8.04 -17.09 7.09
N GLN A 107 7.08 -17.48 6.26
CA GLN A 107 6.93 -18.84 5.76
C GLN A 107 7.95 -19.21 4.69
N ASN A 108 8.32 -18.29 3.81
CA ASN A 108 9.15 -18.58 2.63
C ASN A 108 10.62 -18.14 2.79
N PHE A 109 10.90 -17.11 3.61
CA PHE A 109 12.23 -16.51 3.79
C PHE A 109 12.56 -16.29 5.27
N PRO A 110 12.46 -17.30 6.14
CA PRO A 110 12.61 -17.15 7.59
C PRO A 110 13.98 -16.58 7.96
N GLY A 111 14.00 -15.46 8.69
CA GLY A 111 15.21 -14.81 9.16
C GLY A 111 16.02 -14.02 8.12
N GLN A 112 15.60 -14.01 6.86
CA GLN A 112 16.32 -13.34 5.76
C GLN A 112 15.89 -11.90 5.52
N PHE A 113 15.10 -11.29 6.40
CA PHE A 113 14.62 -9.93 6.21
C PHE A 113 14.50 -9.12 7.50
N ASP A 114 14.58 -7.81 7.37
CA ASP A 114 14.13 -6.82 8.35
C ASP A 114 12.86 -6.17 7.79
N TYR A 115 11.81 -6.11 8.63
CA TYR A 115 10.48 -5.71 8.16
C TYR A 115 9.91 -4.55 8.96
N VAL A 116 9.30 -3.62 8.24
CA VAL A 116 8.46 -2.55 8.79
C VAL A 116 7.12 -2.55 8.05
N GLY A 117 6.04 -2.77 8.78
CA GLY A 117 4.66 -2.65 8.28
C GLY A 117 3.99 -1.38 8.77
N ILE A 118 3.25 -0.70 7.89
CA ILE A 118 2.52 0.53 8.20
C ILE A 118 1.07 0.39 7.77
N ASP A 119 0.13 0.73 8.67
CA ASP A 119 -1.30 0.79 8.37
C ASP A 119 -1.96 1.97 9.11
N LEU A 120 -3.14 2.39 8.64
CA LEU A 120 -3.98 3.38 9.34
C LEU A 120 -4.74 2.77 10.52
N SER A 121 -5.08 1.48 10.42
CA SER A 121 -5.90 0.76 11.40
C SER A 121 -5.03 0.16 12.49
N ASP A 122 -5.13 0.67 13.71
CA ASP A 122 -4.50 0.12 14.90
C ASP A 122 -5.05 -1.26 15.26
N GLU A 123 -6.32 -1.50 15.04
CA GLU A 123 -6.95 -2.80 15.27
C GLU A 123 -6.43 -3.88 14.31
N LEU A 124 -6.19 -3.55 13.03
CA LEU A 124 -5.54 -4.49 12.10
C LEU A 124 -4.10 -4.79 12.52
N LEU A 125 -3.35 -3.77 12.95
CA LEU A 125 -1.98 -3.93 13.43
C LEU A 125 -1.88 -4.77 14.69
N PHE A 126 -2.91 -4.74 15.55
CA PHE A 126 -3.00 -5.66 16.68
C PHE A 126 -2.97 -7.12 16.21
N TYR A 127 -3.77 -7.50 15.19
CA TYR A 127 -3.74 -8.85 14.64
C TYR A 127 -2.43 -9.15 13.90
N ALA A 128 -1.87 -8.17 13.18
CA ALA A 128 -0.59 -8.32 12.50
C ALA A 128 0.55 -8.67 13.48
N SER A 129 0.62 -7.97 14.62
CA SER A 129 1.62 -8.21 15.65
C SER A 129 1.41 -9.52 16.43
N GLN A 130 0.16 -9.98 16.56
CA GLN A 130 -0.15 -11.29 17.14
C GLN A 130 0.34 -12.43 16.26
N ASP A 131 0.08 -12.36 14.96
CA ASP A 131 0.48 -13.40 14.01
C ASP A 131 1.99 -13.33 13.65
N ASN A 132 2.66 -12.17 13.86
CA ASN A 132 4.06 -11.92 13.53
C ASN A 132 4.78 -11.15 14.67
N PRO A 133 4.96 -11.74 15.86
CA PRO A 133 5.40 -11.04 17.07
C PRO A 133 6.86 -10.49 17.01
N ASN A 134 7.67 -10.98 16.10
CA ASN A 134 9.06 -10.55 15.93
C ASN A 134 9.23 -9.44 14.88
N LEU A 135 8.14 -8.98 14.26
CA LEU A 135 8.17 -7.95 13.23
C LEU A 135 7.66 -6.60 13.76
N THR A 136 8.03 -5.53 13.08
CA THR A 136 7.72 -4.16 13.52
C THR A 136 6.53 -3.59 12.72
N PHE A 137 5.54 -3.07 13.45
CA PHE A 137 4.34 -2.48 12.88
C PHE A 137 4.07 -1.09 13.46
N PHE A 138 3.69 -0.13 12.60
CA PHE A 138 3.37 1.24 13.02
C PHE A 138 2.04 1.71 12.47
N GLN A 139 1.22 2.30 13.35
CA GLN A 139 0.03 3.02 12.95
C GLN A 139 0.40 4.41 12.44
N TRP A 140 0.22 4.64 11.13
CA TRP A 140 0.50 5.96 10.57
C TRP A 140 -0.18 6.23 9.23
N ASP A 141 -0.47 7.52 8.98
CA ASP A 141 -0.81 7.99 7.64
C ASP A 141 0.47 8.07 6.79
N ILE A 142 0.55 7.21 5.79
CA ILE A 142 1.71 7.09 4.88
C ILE A 142 2.11 8.42 4.25
N THR A 143 1.14 9.27 3.88
CA THR A 143 1.43 10.55 3.22
C THR A 143 2.20 11.52 4.12
N LYS A 144 2.16 11.30 5.44
CA LYS A 144 2.90 12.08 6.44
C LYS A 144 4.22 11.43 6.81
N LEU A 145 4.25 10.09 6.90
CA LEU A 145 5.39 9.34 7.42
C LEU A 145 6.52 9.16 6.39
N VAL A 146 6.19 9.01 5.12
CA VAL A 146 7.16 8.66 4.07
C VAL A 146 8.38 9.58 4.01
N LYS A 147 8.25 10.83 4.47
CA LYS A 147 9.35 11.81 4.56
C LYS A 147 10.35 11.54 5.68
N ASN A 148 9.97 10.74 6.67
CA ASN A 148 10.77 10.53 7.89
C ASN A 148 11.76 9.38 7.76
N PHE A 149 11.65 8.57 6.69
CA PHE A 149 12.63 7.54 6.38
C PHE A 149 13.85 8.13 5.65
N ASP A 150 15.01 7.58 5.94
CA ASP A 150 16.23 7.92 5.24
C ASP A 150 16.18 7.45 3.77
N GLN A 151 17.00 8.06 2.91
CA GLN A 151 17.13 7.61 1.52
C GLN A 151 17.79 6.22 1.47
N GLU A 152 17.44 5.44 0.43
CA GLU A 152 18.06 4.14 0.16
C GLU A 152 18.03 3.18 1.35
N SER A 153 16.93 3.22 2.11
CA SER A 153 16.77 2.44 3.33
C SER A 153 16.20 1.06 3.10
N PHE A 154 15.55 0.82 1.94
CA PHE A 154 14.80 -0.41 1.68
C PHE A 154 15.20 -1.06 0.35
N ASP A 155 15.26 -2.39 0.38
CA ASP A 155 15.50 -3.22 -0.78
C ASP A 155 14.19 -3.61 -1.46
N LEU A 156 13.10 -3.70 -0.68
CA LEU A 156 11.77 -4.04 -1.14
C LEU A 156 10.74 -3.11 -0.51
N ILE A 157 9.98 -2.42 -1.35
CA ILE A 157 8.76 -1.71 -0.95
C ILE A 157 7.56 -2.45 -1.52
N VAL A 158 6.57 -2.75 -0.65
CA VAL A 158 5.37 -3.50 -1.02
C VAL A 158 4.12 -2.71 -0.68
N TRP A 159 3.15 -2.74 -1.58
CA TRP A 159 1.82 -2.17 -1.34
C TRP A 159 0.74 -3.04 -1.98
N THR A 160 0.19 -3.96 -1.20
CA THR A 160 -0.81 -4.91 -1.69
C THR A 160 -2.24 -4.46 -1.38
N SER A 161 -3.05 -4.28 -2.42
CA SER A 161 -4.52 -4.03 -2.35
C SER A 161 -4.94 -2.86 -1.46
N SER A 162 -4.10 -1.82 -1.33
CA SER A 162 -4.41 -0.64 -0.52
C SER A 162 -4.03 0.71 -1.16
N PHE A 163 -3.14 0.76 -2.17
CA PHE A 163 -2.80 1.99 -2.90
C PHE A 163 -4.02 2.62 -3.58
N GLN A 164 -4.98 1.81 -3.98
CA GLN A 164 -6.26 2.22 -4.56
C GLN A 164 -7.12 3.11 -3.65
N HIS A 165 -6.80 3.22 -2.37
CA HIS A 165 -7.49 4.10 -1.42
C HIS A 165 -6.91 5.51 -1.36
N ILE A 166 -5.85 5.81 -2.12
CA ILE A 166 -5.29 7.16 -2.20
C ILE A 166 -6.13 8.01 -3.16
N PRO A 167 -6.78 9.09 -2.67
CA PRO A 167 -7.86 9.73 -3.40
C PRO A 167 -7.42 10.74 -4.45
N THR A 168 -6.13 11.07 -4.55
CA THR A 168 -5.67 12.08 -5.52
C THR A 168 -4.40 11.65 -6.27
N ASN A 169 -4.38 11.97 -7.57
CA ASN A 169 -3.18 11.77 -8.41
C ASN A 169 -1.94 12.51 -7.84
N LYS A 170 -2.14 13.64 -7.16
CA LYS A 170 -1.06 14.40 -6.52
C LYS A 170 -0.43 13.60 -5.38
N GLU A 171 -1.24 12.96 -4.53
CA GLU A 171 -0.75 12.08 -3.46
C GLU A 171 -0.10 10.82 -4.03
N CYS A 172 -0.71 10.19 -5.05
CA CYS A 172 -0.11 9.04 -5.75
C CYS A 172 1.27 9.39 -6.31
N SER A 173 1.39 10.50 -7.04
CA SER A 173 2.66 10.96 -7.60
C SER A 173 3.69 11.31 -6.53
N PHE A 174 3.26 11.93 -5.42
CA PHE A 174 4.12 12.21 -4.28
C PHE A 174 4.67 10.93 -3.65
N LEU A 175 3.82 9.91 -3.46
CA LEU A 175 4.22 8.62 -2.90
C LEU A 175 5.18 7.89 -3.82
N MET A 176 4.90 7.83 -5.12
CA MET A 176 5.77 7.18 -6.10
C MET A 176 7.19 7.78 -6.14
N LYS A 177 7.31 9.12 -6.07
CA LYS A 177 8.63 9.79 -5.95
C LYS A 177 9.36 9.42 -4.65
N ASN A 178 8.62 9.31 -3.56
CA ASN A 178 9.22 8.91 -2.30
C ASN A 178 9.63 7.44 -2.30
N PHE A 179 8.92 6.55 -2.98
CA PHE A 179 9.35 5.15 -3.14
C PHE A 179 10.69 5.07 -3.88
N TYR A 180 10.87 5.83 -4.98
CA TYR A 180 12.16 5.94 -5.63
C TYR A 180 13.27 6.41 -4.67
N ARG A 181 13.00 7.42 -3.84
CA ARG A 181 13.94 7.94 -2.86
C ARG A 181 14.31 6.90 -1.78
N LEU A 182 13.31 6.14 -1.32
CA LEU A 182 13.46 5.16 -0.24
C LEU A 182 14.11 3.85 -0.67
N LEU A 183 13.91 3.44 -1.92
CA LEU A 183 14.54 2.25 -2.47
C LEU A 183 16.05 2.42 -2.58
N ASP A 184 16.78 1.39 -2.17
CA ASP A 184 18.21 1.26 -2.49
C ASP A 184 18.40 0.98 -4.00
N TYR A 185 19.63 1.06 -4.49
CA TYR A 185 19.93 0.66 -5.86
C TYR A 185 19.58 -0.82 -6.06
N ASP A 186 18.99 -1.12 -7.21
CA ASP A 186 18.38 -2.42 -7.55
C ASP A 186 17.21 -2.85 -6.62
N GLY A 187 16.77 -1.95 -5.73
CA GLY A 187 15.60 -2.16 -4.90
C GLY A 187 14.31 -2.21 -5.74
N MET A 188 13.33 -2.95 -5.23
CA MET A 188 12.08 -3.28 -5.92
C MET A 188 10.87 -2.61 -5.26
N LEU A 189 9.99 -2.04 -6.10
CA LEU A 189 8.61 -1.68 -5.74
C LEU A 189 7.66 -2.74 -6.31
N LEU A 190 6.86 -3.35 -5.46
CA LEU A 190 5.79 -4.29 -5.84
C LEU A 190 4.45 -3.74 -5.36
N MET A 191 3.48 -3.65 -6.27
CA MET A 191 2.12 -3.23 -5.93
C MET A 191 1.07 -4.15 -6.57
N THR A 192 -0.03 -4.37 -5.84
CA THR A 192 -1.27 -4.93 -6.40
C THR A 192 -2.43 -4.00 -6.10
N ASN A 193 -3.37 -3.86 -7.03
CA ASN A 193 -4.59 -3.06 -6.84
C ASN A 193 -5.78 -3.82 -7.41
N TRP A 194 -6.95 -3.61 -6.83
CA TRP A 194 -8.17 -4.19 -7.37
C TRP A 194 -8.45 -3.65 -8.77
N SER A 195 -8.89 -4.54 -9.67
CA SER A 195 -9.24 -4.17 -11.05
C SER A 195 -10.74 -3.92 -11.20
N LEU A 196 -11.09 -3.08 -12.17
CA LEU A 196 -12.48 -2.78 -12.54
C LEU A 196 -13.03 -3.88 -13.47
N SER A 197 -13.03 -5.11 -12.98
CA SER A 197 -13.47 -6.30 -13.71
C SER A 197 -14.99 -6.34 -13.95
N ASP A 198 -15.41 -7.18 -14.91
CA ASP A 198 -16.84 -7.40 -15.18
C ASP A 198 -17.60 -7.90 -13.95
N TRP A 199 -16.95 -8.73 -13.11
CA TRP A 199 -17.54 -9.17 -11.83
C TRP A 199 -17.81 -7.99 -10.91
N PHE A 200 -16.83 -7.07 -10.75
CA PHE A 200 -16.99 -5.88 -9.91
C PHE A 200 -18.06 -4.95 -10.47
N ILE A 201 -18.02 -4.70 -11.79
CA ILE A 201 -19.00 -3.85 -12.49
C ILE A 201 -20.41 -4.41 -12.32
N LYS A 202 -20.61 -5.71 -12.53
CA LYS A 202 -21.92 -6.38 -12.37
C LYS A 202 -22.45 -6.25 -10.95
N LYS A 203 -21.57 -6.46 -9.96
CA LYS A 203 -21.94 -6.39 -8.53
C LYS A 203 -22.29 -4.96 -8.08
N HIS A 204 -21.59 -3.95 -8.61
CA HIS A 204 -21.69 -2.55 -8.21
C HIS A 204 -22.16 -1.62 -9.33
N TRP A 205 -22.96 -2.13 -10.29
CA TRP A 205 -23.31 -1.44 -11.53
C TRP A 205 -23.89 -0.04 -11.34
N LYS A 206 -24.74 0.18 -10.32
CA LYS A 206 -25.34 1.50 -10.02
C LYS A 206 -24.27 2.54 -9.67
N ILE A 207 -23.29 2.15 -8.86
CA ILE A 207 -22.18 3.02 -8.43
C ILE A 207 -21.29 3.35 -9.62
N VAL A 208 -20.94 2.34 -10.42
CA VAL A 208 -20.11 2.49 -11.62
C VAL A 208 -20.80 3.40 -12.63
N MET A 209 -22.09 3.21 -12.88
CA MET A 209 -22.84 4.08 -13.82
C MET A 209 -22.92 5.52 -13.31
N LYS A 210 -23.18 5.72 -12.00
CA LYS A 210 -23.18 7.07 -11.39
C LYS A 210 -21.82 7.76 -11.59
N ALA A 211 -20.70 7.08 -11.35
CA ALA A 211 -19.37 7.61 -11.52
C ALA A 211 -19.07 7.97 -12.99
N ARG A 212 -19.43 7.09 -13.94
CA ARG A 212 -19.29 7.34 -15.39
C ARG A 212 -20.07 8.57 -15.84
N ILE A 213 -21.32 8.71 -15.40
CA ILE A 213 -22.16 9.86 -15.73
C ILE A 213 -21.55 11.14 -15.12
N SER A 214 -21.22 11.13 -13.84
CA SER A 214 -20.64 12.30 -13.15
C SER A 214 -19.34 12.76 -13.80
N SER A 215 -18.47 11.83 -14.15
CA SER A 215 -17.20 12.13 -14.83
C SER A 215 -17.43 12.71 -16.23
N ARG A 216 -18.35 12.14 -17.03
CA ARG A 216 -18.67 12.61 -18.38
C ARG A 216 -19.18 14.06 -18.40
N PHE A 217 -19.99 14.42 -17.41
CA PHE A 217 -20.54 15.77 -17.28
C PHE A 217 -19.70 16.69 -16.40
N LYS A 218 -18.51 16.24 -15.96
CA LYS A 218 -17.62 17.00 -15.06
C LYS A 218 -18.31 17.53 -13.81
N MET A 219 -19.27 16.75 -13.27
CA MET A 219 -20.07 17.14 -12.12
C MET A 219 -19.25 17.16 -10.81
N ASN A 220 -18.11 16.49 -10.79
CA ASN A 220 -17.16 16.49 -9.69
C ASN A 220 -15.71 16.35 -10.21
N LYS A 221 -14.73 16.33 -9.30
CA LYS A 221 -13.29 16.21 -9.62
C LYS A 221 -12.87 14.77 -9.96
N TRP A 222 -13.75 13.80 -9.80
CA TRP A 222 -13.42 12.37 -9.85
C TRP A 222 -13.50 11.82 -11.26
N SER A 223 -12.67 10.85 -11.55
CA SER A 223 -12.67 10.10 -12.81
C SER A 223 -13.80 9.07 -12.83
N ALA A 224 -14.04 8.46 -13.99
CA ALA A 224 -14.99 7.35 -14.10
C ALA A 224 -14.52 6.08 -13.36
N ARG A 225 -13.28 6.06 -12.88
CA ARG A 225 -12.65 4.96 -12.15
C ARG A 225 -12.59 5.21 -10.63
N ASP A 226 -13.07 6.39 -10.17
CA ASP A 226 -13.16 6.76 -8.75
C ASP A 226 -14.54 6.40 -8.21
N LEU A 227 -14.59 5.48 -7.27
CA LEU A 227 -15.84 4.96 -6.73
C LEU A 227 -15.87 5.05 -5.20
N MET A 228 -17.01 5.51 -4.66
CA MET A 228 -17.35 5.32 -3.24
C MET A 228 -18.11 4.02 -3.11
N VAL A 229 -17.50 3.02 -2.50
CA VAL A 229 -18.07 1.68 -2.38
C VAL A 229 -18.60 1.47 -0.97
N PRO A 230 -19.93 1.45 -0.78
CA PRO A 230 -20.51 1.26 0.53
C PRO A 230 -20.27 -0.15 1.06
N ARG A 231 -20.03 -0.23 2.35
CA ARG A 231 -19.98 -1.46 3.11
C ARG A 231 -20.76 -1.31 4.40
N THR A 232 -21.65 -2.24 4.67
CA THR A 232 -22.42 -2.28 5.91
C THR A 232 -21.75 -3.26 6.87
N ASP A 233 -21.52 -2.84 8.11
CA ASP A 233 -21.04 -3.70 9.18
C ASP A 233 -22.18 -4.54 9.79
N GLU A 234 -21.88 -5.33 10.80
CA GLU A 234 -22.88 -6.17 11.51
C GLU A 234 -23.91 -5.36 12.30
N ASN A 235 -23.63 -4.10 12.62
CA ASN A 235 -24.52 -3.16 13.32
C ASN A 235 -25.33 -2.28 12.35
N TRP A 236 -25.37 -2.64 11.06
CA TRP A 236 -26.08 -1.90 10.01
C TRP A 236 -25.53 -0.49 9.74
N LYS A 237 -24.37 -0.14 10.28
CA LYS A 237 -23.70 1.12 9.95
C LYS A 237 -23.05 1.01 8.57
N VAL A 238 -23.32 2.02 7.73
CA VAL A 238 -22.77 2.10 6.37
C VAL A 238 -21.51 2.95 6.40
N TYR A 239 -20.42 2.41 5.86
CA TYR A 239 -19.15 3.09 5.62
C TYR A 239 -18.95 3.26 4.13
N GLU A 240 -18.51 4.42 3.70
CA GLU A 240 -18.16 4.69 2.31
C GLU A 240 -16.65 4.62 2.13
N ARG A 241 -16.17 3.68 1.30
CA ARG A 241 -14.75 3.50 1.04
C ARG A 241 -14.42 3.98 -0.35
N PHE A 242 -13.49 4.92 -0.43
CA PHE A 242 -12.97 5.38 -1.71
C PHE A 242 -12.10 4.29 -2.36
N TYR A 243 -12.28 4.11 -3.67
CA TYR A 243 -11.45 3.28 -4.54
C TYR A 243 -11.17 4.02 -5.84
N HIS A 244 -9.90 4.09 -6.19
CA HIS A 244 -9.46 4.37 -7.55
C HIS A 244 -9.01 3.07 -8.22
N PHE A 245 -9.66 2.71 -9.32
CA PHE A 245 -9.33 1.49 -10.07
C PHE A 245 -8.29 1.83 -11.14
N PHE A 246 -7.02 1.67 -10.82
CA PHE A 246 -5.93 1.99 -11.73
C PHE A 246 -5.98 1.16 -13.01
N SER A 247 -5.89 1.82 -14.17
CA SER A 247 -5.55 1.16 -15.42
C SER A 247 -4.04 0.90 -15.48
N LEU A 248 -3.62 -0.04 -16.34
CA LEU A 248 -2.19 -0.30 -16.57
C LEU A 248 -1.46 0.95 -17.10
N GLU A 249 -2.15 1.76 -17.91
CA GLU A 249 -1.58 3.00 -18.46
C GLU A 249 -1.37 4.06 -17.35
N GLU A 250 -2.31 4.19 -16.40
CA GLU A 250 -2.14 5.09 -15.25
C GLU A 250 -0.97 4.66 -14.36
N LEU A 251 -0.82 3.36 -14.08
CA LEU A 251 0.33 2.84 -13.32
C LEU A 251 1.64 3.07 -14.04
N LYS A 252 1.68 2.88 -15.37
CA LYS A 252 2.84 3.17 -16.20
C LYS A 252 3.23 4.65 -16.17
N ASN A 253 2.23 5.55 -16.22
CA ASN A 253 2.47 6.99 -16.16
C ASN A 253 2.99 7.43 -14.78
N LEU A 254 2.46 6.88 -13.69
CA LEU A 254 2.97 7.10 -12.33
C LEU A 254 4.41 6.59 -12.19
N ASN A 255 4.73 5.44 -12.79
CA ASN A 255 6.09 4.89 -12.82
C ASN A 255 7.08 5.81 -13.55
N ASN A 256 6.71 6.28 -14.73
CA ASN A 256 7.55 7.19 -15.51
C ASN A 256 7.84 8.49 -14.75
N PHE A 257 6.84 9.01 -14.03
CA PHE A 257 6.99 10.17 -13.18
C PHE A 257 7.94 9.94 -11.99
N ALA A 258 8.07 8.71 -11.51
CA ALA A 258 8.94 8.34 -10.40
C ALA A 258 10.35 7.89 -10.84
N TRP A 259 10.62 7.80 -12.16
CA TRP A 259 11.89 7.35 -12.74
C TRP A 259 12.32 5.92 -12.35
N LEU A 260 11.35 5.07 -12.03
CA LEU A 260 11.62 3.66 -11.82
C LEU A 260 11.65 2.91 -13.16
N THR A 261 12.43 1.84 -13.23
CA THR A 261 12.46 0.94 -14.37
C THR A 261 11.34 -0.08 -14.24
N LEU A 262 10.33 0.01 -15.11
CA LEU A 262 9.20 -0.90 -15.14
C LEU A 262 9.64 -2.31 -15.54
N LYS A 263 9.32 -3.32 -14.73
CA LYS A 263 9.59 -4.73 -14.98
C LYS A 263 8.33 -5.48 -15.41
N THR A 264 7.24 -5.29 -14.66
CA THR A 264 5.96 -5.94 -14.92
C THR A 264 4.82 -4.96 -14.67
N ASN A 265 3.85 -4.92 -15.58
CA ASN A 265 2.61 -4.16 -15.41
C ASN A 265 1.50 -4.86 -16.17
N THR A 266 0.75 -5.69 -15.48
CA THR A 266 -0.26 -6.59 -16.04
C THR A 266 -1.40 -6.79 -15.06
N PHE A 267 -2.39 -7.59 -15.40
CA PHE A 267 -3.41 -8.05 -14.48
C PHE A 267 -3.17 -9.49 -14.05
N ILE A 268 -3.78 -9.88 -12.93
CA ILE A 268 -3.89 -11.26 -12.45
C ILE A 268 -5.37 -11.63 -12.44
N ASP A 269 -5.72 -12.80 -12.98
CA ASP A 269 -7.06 -13.34 -12.97
C ASP A 269 -7.42 -14.04 -11.63
N TRP A 270 -8.59 -14.67 -11.58
CA TRP A 270 -9.09 -15.35 -10.37
C TRP A 270 -8.35 -16.66 -10.08
N ASP A 271 -7.61 -17.21 -11.04
CA ASP A 271 -6.80 -18.41 -10.91
C ASP A 271 -5.32 -18.10 -10.61
N GLY A 272 -4.96 -16.80 -10.56
CA GLY A 272 -3.61 -16.35 -10.27
C GLY A 272 -2.71 -16.23 -11.51
N ASN A 273 -3.25 -16.33 -12.72
CA ASN A 273 -2.49 -16.20 -13.96
C ASN A 273 -2.43 -14.76 -14.45
N PHE A 274 -1.33 -14.41 -15.13
CA PHE A 274 -1.21 -13.12 -15.80
C PHE A 274 -2.14 -13.00 -17.01
N THR A 275 -2.76 -11.84 -17.18
CA THR A 275 -3.67 -11.53 -18.28
C THR A 275 -3.63 -10.04 -18.62
N ASP A 276 -3.83 -9.71 -19.90
CA ASP A 276 -3.99 -8.31 -20.34
C ASP A 276 -5.45 -7.85 -20.31
N ASN A 277 -6.37 -8.76 -19.99
CA ASN A 277 -7.80 -8.49 -20.00
C ASN A 277 -8.33 -8.08 -18.63
N GLU A 278 -8.53 -6.78 -18.42
CA GLU A 278 -9.11 -6.25 -17.18
C GLU A 278 -10.47 -6.84 -16.82
N LYS A 279 -11.29 -7.24 -17.82
CA LYS A 279 -12.65 -7.72 -17.58
C LYS A 279 -12.72 -9.00 -16.78
N ILE A 280 -11.77 -9.91 -17.00
CA ILE A 280 -11.69 -11.20 -16.27
C ILE A 280 -10.74 -11.14 -15.08
N SER A 281 -10.04 -10.03 -14.89
CA SER A 281 -9.03 -9.90 -13.86
C SER A 281 -9.61 -9.69 -12.46
N ARG A 282 -8.79 -9.97 -11.47
CA ARG A 282 -9.03 -9.69 -10.07
C ARG A 282 -8.28 -8.43 -9.61
N SER A 283 -7.00 -8.33 -9.98
CA SER A 283 -6.11 -7.26 -9.56
C SER A 283 -5.10 -6.91 -10.65
N SER A 284 -4.57 -5.68 -10.62
CA SER A 284 -3.35 -5.34 -11.31
C SER A 284 -2.14 -5.83 -10.52
N PHE A 285 -1.06 -6.16 -11.24
CA PHE A 285 0.22 -6.56 -10.70
C PHE A 285 1.32 -5.70 -11.30
N PHE A 286 2.02 -4.98 -10.46
CA PHE A 286 3.01 -4.00 -10.86
C PHE A 286 4.33 -4.25 -10.14
N VAL A 287 5.43 -4.32 -10.91
CA VAL A 287 6.80 -4.42 -10.39
C VAL A 287 7.68 -3.43 -11.12
N ALA A 288 8.42 -2.64 -10.36
CA ALA A 288 9.44 -1.73 -10.89
C ALA A 288 10.69 -1.73 -10.01
N THR A 289 11.84 -1.36 -10.55
CA THR A 289 13.10 -1.32 -9.82
C THR A 289 13.77 0.05 -9.93
N LYS A 290 14.54 0.41 -8.92
CA LYS A 290 15.43 1.57 -8.99
C LYS A 290 16.73 1.16 -9.65
N SER A 291 16.89 1.53 -10.93
CA SER A 291 18.16 1.26 -11.64
C SER A 291 19.30 2.14 -11.13
N PRO A 292 20.55 1.67 -11.16
CA PRO A 292 21.72 2.50 -10.93
C PRO A 292 21.74 3.68 -11.93
N VAL A 293 22.10 4.86 -11.46
CA VAL A 293 22.40 5.99 -12.37
C VAL A 293 23.69 5.62 -13.10
N ILE A 294 23.59 5.26 -14.37
CA ILE A 294 24.76 5.13 -15.23
C ILE A 294 25.21 6.56 -15.54
N ASN A 295 26.27 7.01 -14.86
CA ASN A 295 26.97 8.27 -15.16
C ASN A 295 27.80 8.13 -16.42
#